data_56c41ee47524a39873a9b0bccec1d8e0
#
_entry.id   56c41ee47524a39873a9b0bccec1d8e0
#
_cell.length_a   1.000
_cell.length_b   1.000
_cell.length_c   1.000
_cell.angle_alpha   90.00
_cell.angle_beta   90.00
_cell.angle_gamma   90.00
#
_symmetry.space_group_name_H-M   'P 1'
#
loop_
_entity.id
_entity.type
_entity.pdbx_description
1 polymer ?
#
loop_
_entity_poly.entity_id
_entity_poly.type
_entity_poly.pdbx_seq_one_letter_code
_entity_poly.pdbx_strand_id
1 'polypeptide(L)'
;MGKPTGFLEFTRELPAKRSSQERVHDYNEFIERYSDEKLNQQSGRCMNCGVPFCHNGCPLGNVIPEFNDAVYRKSWKEAYDILSSTNNFPEFTGRICPAPCETSCVLGINQPAITIEEIEKHIIEIAFDKGFVKAHKQITYTGKKVAVVGSGPAGLAAAAQLNYAGHTVTVFERDDAPGGLLRYGIPDFKLEKWVIDRRIKLMEEEGVIFICNANVGTDISISDLLREYQAIVLAGGSTVPRNLPIPGRELKGVHYAMEFLKQQNKRLATIPFTEKEILATGKNVVVIGGGDTGSDCVGTSNRHTATSVTQFELLPKPPEQRNAVMPWPTYPMLLKTTSSHEEGCDRKWAIATKEFIGDEKGNLKAIIMVDLEWKIVDQRPAQFVEIKGSERKVPCELALLAMGFVHPQHEGLIKELELELDERGNVRASEKNYQSNISKIFTAGDMHRGQSLVVWAIKEGRDCAEKIDEFLMGNSLLETTDENVIARYLV
;
A
#
# COMPACT_ATOMS: atom_id res chain seq x y z
N MET A 1 -30.20 4.59 -7.89
CA MET A 1 -29.51 4.98 -9.15
C MET A 1 -29.20 6.46 -9.06
N GLY A 2 -27.93 6.84 -9.18
CA GLY A 2 -27.51 8.25 -9.24
C GLY A 2 -28.33 9.02 -10.30
N LYS A 3 -27.72 9.88 -11.07
CA LYS A 3 -28.43 10.55 -12.16
C LYS A 3 -28.37 9.65 -13.42
N PRO A 4 -29.50 9.20 -14.01
CA PRO A 4 -29.51 8.28 -15.17
C PRO A 4 -28.68 8.75 -16.36
N THR A 5 -28.57 10.07 -16.53
CA THR A 5 -27.84 10.75 -17.62
C THR A 5 -26.56 11.45 -17.16
N GLY A 6 -26.19 11.29 -15.86
CA GLY A 6 -25.09 12.06 -15.26
C GLY A 6 -23.73 11.84 -15.95
N PHE A 7 -23.46 10.65 -16.44
CA PHE A 7 -22.26 10.34 -17.21
C PHE A 7 -22.18 11.05 -18.58
N LEU A 8 -23.31 11.53 -19.09
CA LEU A 8 -23.40 12.34 -20.32
C LEU A 8 -23.30 13.84 -20.03
N GLU A 9 -23.69 14.26 -18.82
CA GLU A 9 -23.82 15.67 -18.44
C GLU A 9 -22.57 16.19 -17.72
N PHE A 10 -21.93 15.34 -16.91
CA PHE A 10 -20.79 15.74 -16.09
C PHE A 10 -19.49 15.10 -16.60
N THR A 11 -18.45 15.91 -16.70
CA THR A 11 -17.10 15.45 -17.01
C THR A 11 -16.43 14.86 -15.75
N ARG A 12 -15.44 13.96 -15.93
CA ARG A 12 -14.57 13.54 -14.83
C ARG A 12 -13.70 14.71 -14.39
N GLU A 13 -13.78 15.08 -13.14
CA GLU A 13 -12.91 16.07 -12.53
C GLU A 13 -12.33 15.48 -11.23
N LEU A 14 -11.03 15.62 -11.04
CA LEU A 14 -10.37 15.29 -9.77
C LEU A 14 -10.41 16.50 -8.84
N PRO A 15 -10.26 16.30 -7.52
CA PRO A 15 -10.12 17.40 -6.58
C PRO A 15 -8.96 18.33 -6.96
N ALA A 16 -9.06 19.59 -6.60
CA ALA A 16 -7.96 20.52 -6.75
C ALA A 16 -6.75 20.07 -5.92
N LYS A 17 -5.56 20.40 -6.40
CA LYS A 17 -4.31 20.14 -5.71
C LYS A 17 -3.62 21.48 -5.45
N ARG A 18 -3.00 21.63 -4.30
CA ARG A 18 -2.07 22.76 -4.08
C ARG A 18 -0.96 22.72 -5.14
N SER A 19 -0.50 23.89 -5.56
CA SER A 19 0.54 23.96 -6.60
C SER A 19 1.82 23.21 -6.22
N SER A 20 2.55 22.70 -7.20
CA SER A 20 3.81 22.00 -6.95
C SER A 20 4.84 22.88 -6.26
N GLN A 21 4.82 24.21 -6.56
CA GLN A 21 5.72 25.21 -5.95
C GLN A 21 5.40 25.42 -4.46
N GLU A 22 4.14 25.33 -4.04
CA GLU A 22 3.74 25.51 -2.64
C GLU A 22 3.96 24.24 -1.83
N ARG A 23 3.46 23.10 -2.33
CA ARG A 23 3.41 21.85 -1.57
C ARG A 23 4.77 21.22 -1.29
N VAL A 24 5.82 21.58 -2.03
CA VAL A 24 7.20 21.11 -1.76
C VAL A 24 7.83 21.72 -0.51
N HIS A 25 7.21 22.74 0.09
CA HIS A 25 7.71 23.40 1.29
C HIS A 25 7.15 22.80 2.59
N ASP A 26 6.23 21.86 2.51
CA ASP A 26 5.67 21.15 3.66
C ASP A 26 5.43 19.65 3.36
N TYR A 27 4.92 18.93 4.35
CA TYR A 27 4.62 17.50 4.25
C TYR A 27 3.12 17.20 4.44
N ASN A 28 2.24 18.22 4.35
CA ASN A 28 0.81 18.01 4.50
C ASN A 28 0.19 17.40 3.24
N GLU A 29 -0.93 16.69 3.39
CA GLU A 29 -1.75 16.29 2.24
C GLU A 29 -2.10 17.52 1.40
N PHE A 30 -2.03 17.37 0.09
CA PHE A 30 -2.16 18.51 -0.84
C PHE A 30 -3.40 18.40 -1.75
N ILE A 31 -4.14 17.29 -1.68
CA ILE A 31 -5.39 17.10 -2.40
C ILE A 31 -6.52 17.71 -1.57
N GLU A 32 -7.18 18.73 -2.12
CA GLU A 32 -8.30 19.40 -1.48
C GLU A 32 -9.55 18.50 -1.47
N ARG A 33 -10.47 18.73 -0.55
CA ARG A 33 -11.76 18.04 -0.56
C ARG A 33 -12.65 18.61 -1.67
N TYR A 34 -13.45 17.76 -2.32
CA TYR A 34 -14.53 18.24 -3.19
C TYR A 34 -15.51 19.12 -2.40
N SER A 35 -16.09 20.12 -3.07
CA SER A 35 -17.34 20.70 -2.60
C SER A 35 -18.46 19.67 -2.68
N ASP A 36 -19.50 19.85 -1.87
CA ASP A 36 -20.70 18.99 -1.89
C ASP A 36 -21.34 18.90 -3.29
N GLU A 37 -21.33 19.99 -4.04
CA GLU A 37 -21.84 20.03 -5.41
C GLU A 37 -20.97 19.17 -6.34
N LYS A 38 -19.66 19.33 -6.29
CA LYS A 38 -18.72 18.56 -7.13
C LYS A 38 -18.79 17.08 -6.82
N LEU A 39 -18.84 16.71 -5.54
CA LEU A 39 -18.96 15.32 -5.09
C LEU A 39 -20.27 14.70 -5.60
N ASN A 40 -21.37 15.44 -5.53
CA ASN A 40 -22.66 15.02 -6.08
C ASN A 40 -22.59 14.82 -7.60
N GLN A 41 -21.95 15.72 -8.35
CA GLN A 41 -21.76 15.58 -9.79
C GLN A 41 -20.91 14.34 -10.12
N GLN A 42 -19.79 14.11 -9.42
CA GLN A 42 -18.90 12.99 -9.68
C GLN A 42 -19.56 11.65 -9.35
N SER A 43 -20.28 11.53 -8.23
CA SER A 43 -21.05 10.32 -7.89
C SER A 43 -22.21 10.09 -8.86
N GLY A 44 -22.86 11.17 -9.31
CA GLY A 44 -23.94 11.11 -10.30
C GLY A 44 -23.52 10.58 -11.67
N ARG A 45 -22.22 10.52 -11.98
CA ARG A 45 -21.71 9.91 -13.22
C ARG A 45 -21.83 8.38 -13.23
N CYS A 46 -22.09 7.75 -12.08
CA CYS A 46 -22.20 6.29 -12.00
C CYS A 46 -23.42 5.80 -12.78
N MET A 47 -23.19 4.90 -13.76
CA MET A 47 -24.24 4.33 -14.60
C MET A 47 -25.10 3.27 -13.90
N ASN A 48 -24.72 2.84 -12.70
CA ASN A 48 -25.35 1.74 -11.98
C ASN A 48 -25.51 0.48 -12.87
N CYS A 49 -24.37 -0.02 -13.34
CA CYS A 49 -24.32 -1.13 -14.30
C CYS A 49 -24.96 -2.41 -13.71
N GLY A 50 -25.76 -3.12 -14.51
CA GLY A 50 -26.33 -4.43 -14.10
C GLY A 50 -25.27 -5.51 -13.84
N VAL A 51 -24.06 -5.36 -14.43
CA VAL A 51 -22.87 -6.13 -14.11
C VAL A 51 -21.77 -5.13 -13.76
N PRO A 52 -21.56 -4.83 -12.47
CA PRO A 52 -20.63 -3.81 -12.02
C PRO A 52 -19.18 -4.33 -12.01
N PHE A 53 -18.47 -4.21 -13.14
CA PHE A 53 -17.06 -4.62 -13.22
C PHE A 53 -16.15 -3.91 -12.20
N CYS A 54 -16.50 -2.71 -11.77
CA CYS A 54 -15.79 -2.02 -10.68
C CYS A 54 -15.81 -2.79 -9.37
N HIS A 55 -16.91 -3.48 -9.05
CA HIS A 55 -17.04 -4.43 -7.95
C HIS A 55 -15.98 -5.53 -8.05
N ASN A 56 -15.93 -6.17 -9.22
CA ASN A 56 -15.02 -7.26 -9.50
C ASN A 56 -13.56 -6.79 -9.64
N GLY A 57 -13.35 -5.53 -9.97
CA GLY A 57 -12.02 -4.91 -10.00
C GLY A 57 -11.47 -4.53 -8.63
N CYS A 58 -12.34 -4.48 -7.61
CA CYS A 58 -11.92 -4.21 -6.25
C CYS A 58 -11.67 -5.55 -5.52
N PRO A 59 -10.45 -5.83 -5.02
CA PRO A 59 -10.20 -7.04 -4.23
C PRO A 59 -11.12 -7.18 -3.01
N LEU A 60 -11.51 -6.06 -2.39
CA LEU A 60 -12.45 -6.03 -1.27
C LEU A 60 -13.91 -6.29 -1.68
N GLY A 61 -14.22 -6.25 -2.98
CA GLY A 61 -15.59 -6.38 -3.46
C GLY A 61 -16.50 -5.21 -3.05
N ASN A 62 -15.95 -3.99 -2.95
CA ASN A 62 -16.72 -2.81 -2.54
C ASN A 62 -17.98 -2.65 -3.39
N VAL A 63 -19.10 -2.39 -2.72
CA VAL A 63 -20.44 -2.23 -3.31
C VAL A 63 -20.57 -0.82 -3.93
N ILE A 64 -19.86 -0.61 -5.03
CA ILE A 64 -19.53 0.72 -5.58
C ILE A 64 -20.74 1.46 -6.16
N PRO A 65 -21.60 0.86 -6.99
CA PRO A 65 -22.76 1.56 -7.53
C PRO A 65 -23.70 2.08 -6.45
N GLU A 66 -23.91 1.28 -5.39
CA GLU A 66 -24.83 1.56 -4.31
C GLU A 66 -24.34 2.72 -3.44
N PHE A 67 -23.04 2.73 -3.06
CA PHE A 67 -22.53 3.87 -2.31
C PHE A 67 -22.47 5.15 -3.17
N ASN A 68 -22.21 5.06 -4.47
CA ASN A 68 -22.30 6.22 -5.39
C ASN A 68 -23.72 6.79 -5.43
N ASP A 69 -24.73 5.92 -5.49
CA ASP A 69 -26.14 6.32 -5.43
C ASP A 69 -26.48 7.00 -4.10
N ALA A 70 -26.04 6.42 -2.99
CA ALA A 70 -26.26 7.00 -1.67
C ALA A 70 -25.59 8.38 -1.53
N VAL A 71 -24.36 8.56 -2.06
CA VAL A 71 -23.69 9.86 -2.10
C VAL A 71 -24.46 10.87 -2.97
N TYR A 72 -24.92 10.46 -4.16
CA TYR A 72 -25.71 11.31 -5.02
C TYR A 72 -27.00 11.80 -4.34
N ARG A 73 -27.66 10.92 -3.58
CA ARG A 73 -28.85 11.26 -2.78
C ARG A 73 -28.52 12.00 -1.48
N LYS A 74 -27.25 12.23 -1.16
CA LYS A 74 -26.75 12.81 0.09
C LYS A 74 -27.11 12.00 1.33
N SER A 75 -27.34 10.68 1.18
CA SER A 75 -27.60 9.71 2.25
C SER A 75 -26.28 9.23 2.87
N TRP A 76 -25.57 10.12 3.55
CA TRP A 76 -24.21 9.90 4.02
C TRP A 76 -24.02 8.71 4.95
N LYS A 77 -25.01 8.48 5.86
CA LYS A 77 -24.96 7.32 6.77
C LYS A 77 -25.09 6.01 5.99
N GLU A 78 -26.00 5.96 5.03
CA GLU A 78 -26.18 4.80 4.13
C GLU A 78 -24.91 4.57 3.29
N ALA A 79 -24.34 5.62 2.71
CA ALA A 79 -23.09 5.50 1.95
C ALA A 79 -21.94 4.93 2.80
N TYR A 80 -21.81 5.39 4.04
CA TYR A 80 -20.83 4.88 4.99
C TYR A 80 -21.12 3.41 5.37
N ASP A 81 -22.37 3.04 5.66
CA ASP A 81 -22.72 1.67 6.03
C ASP A 81 -22.42 0.68 4.89
N ILE A 82 -22.75 1.07 3.65
CA ILE A 82 -22.44 0.27 2.47
C ILE A 82 -20.92 0.10 2.32
N LEU A 83 -20.16 1.19 2.37
CA LEU A 83 -18.72 1.16 2.18
C LEU A 83 -18.00 0.36 3.28
N SER A 84 -18.39 0.57 4.53
CA SER A 84 -17.76 -0.09 5.69
C SER A 84 -18.10 -1.58 5.81
N SER A 85 -19.13 -2.07 5.15
CA SER A 85 -19.46 -3.50 5.13
C SER A 85 -18.36 -4.35 4.47
N THR A 86 -17.71 -3.81 3.46
CA THR A 86 -16.64 -4.51 2.72
C THR A 86 -15.23 -3.99 3.00
N ASN A 87 -15.08 -2.74 3.45
CA ASN A 87 -13.80 -2.09 3.68
C ASN A 87 -13.67 -1.56 5.11
N ASN A 88 -12.71 -2.11 5.88
CA ASN A 88 -12.45 -1.66 7.25
C ASN A 88 -11.82 -0.26 7.31
N PHE A 89 -11.07 0.15 6.26
CA PHE A 89 -10.20 1.33 6.30
C PHE A 89 -10.32 2.19 5.03
N PRO A 90 -11.52 2.74 4.74
CA PRO A 90 -11.69 3.58 3.55
C PRO A 90 -10.83 4.85 3.57
N GLU A 91 -10.44 5.33 4.74
CA GLU A 91 -9.54 6.47 4.89
C GLU A 91 -8.13 6.18 4.41
N PHE A 92 -7.69 4.90 4.42
CA PHE A 92 -6.39 4.51 3.88
C PHE A 92 -6.54 4.26 2.37
N THR A 93 -7.48 3.42 1.96
CA THR A 93 -7.67 3.06 0.55
C THR A 93 -8.01 4.27 -0.30
N GLY A 94 -8.84 5.18 0.18
CA GLY A 94 -9.20 6.41 -0.53
C GLY A 94 -8.06 7.44 -0.67
N ARG A 95 -6.87 7.16 -0.12
CA ARG A 95 -5.67 8.01 -0.26
C ARG A 95 -4.54 7.35 -1.02
N ILE A 96 -4.42 6.02 -0.94
CA ILE A 96 -3.21 5.33 -1.40
C ILE A 96 -3.49 4.10 -2.27
N CYS A 97 -4.74 3.75 -2.50
CA CYS A 97 -5.07 2.66 -3.40
C CYS A 97 -4.86 3.11 -4.86
N PRO A 98 -4.22 2.29 -5.71
CA PRO A 98 -4.12 2.63 -7.14
C PRO A 98 -5.45 2.49 -7.90
N ALA A 99 -6.56 2.32 -7.20
CA ALA A 99 -7.94 2.28 -7.69
C ALA A 99 -8.18 1.29 -8.86
N PRO A 100 -7.91 -0.01 -8.69
CA PRO A 100 -8.19 -0.99 -9.75
C PRO A 100 -9.69 -1.02 -10.13
N CYS A 101 -10.56 -0.64 -9.21
CA CYS A 101 -11.99 -0.46 -9.46
C CYS A 101 -12.29 0.61 -10.54
N GLU A 102 -11.57 1.73 -10.56
CA GLU A 102 -11.69 2.76 -11.60
C GLU A 102 -11.23 2.21 -12.95
N THR A 103 -10.16 1.43 -12.94
CA THR A 103 -9.61 0.80 -14.14
C THR A 103 -10.58 -0.19 -14.78
N SER A 104 -11.40 -0.87 -13.96
CA SER A 104 -12.40 -1.84 -14.38
C SER A 104 -13.79 -1.20 -14.59
N CYS A 105 -13.94 0.10 -14.36
CA CYS A 105 -15.21 0.80 -14.55
C CYS A 105 -15.68 0.68 -16.01
N VAL A 106 -16.92 0.24 -16.23
CA VAL A 106 -17.51 0.08 -17.56
C VAL A 106 -17.53 1.41 -18.34
N LEU A 107 -17.78 2.54 -17.65
CA LEU A 107 -17.71 3.86 -18.27
C LEU A 107 -16.32 4.14 -18.85
N GLY A 108 -15.27 3.58 -18.26
CA GLY A 108 -13.88 3.69 -18.71
C GLY A 108 -13.57 3.12 -20.09
N ILE A 109 -14.52 2.40 -20.72
CA ILE A 109 -14.40 1.89 -22.09
C ILE A 109 -14.49 3.03 -23.10
N ASN A 110 -15.43 3.97 -22.90
CA ASN A 110 -15.77 5.01 -23.87
C ASN A 110 -15.49 6.43 -23.36
N GLN A 111 -15.41 6.61 -22.05
CA GLN A 111 -15.24 7.89 -21.37
C GLN A 111 -14.33 7.72 -20.14
N PRO A 112 -13.85 8.82 -19.53
CA PRO A 112 -13.11 8.71 -18.27
C PRO A 112 -13.97 8.06 -17.18
N ALA A 113 -13.38 7.10 -16.46
CA ALA A 113 -14.03 6.33 -15.39
C ALA A 113 -14.60 7.23 -14.26
N ILE A 114 -15.40 6.67 -13.38
CA ILE A 114 -15.84 7.34 -12.13
C ILE A 114 -14.64 7.57 -11.23
N THR A 115 -14.65 8.65 -10.43
CA THR A 115 -13.63 8.97 -9.41
C THR A 115 -13.93 8.20 -8.11
N ILE A 116 -13.86 6.88 -8.17
CA ILE A 116 -14.33 5.98 -7.10
C ILE A 116 -13.50 6.18 -5.83
N GLU A 117 -12.18 6.23 -5.96
CA GLU A 117 -11.25 6.41 -4.85
C GLU A 117 -11.54 7.70 -4.06
N GLU A 118 -11.72 8.81 -4.77
CA GLU A 118 -12.01 10.10 -4.14
C GLU A 118 -13.40 10.12 -3.50
N ILE A 119 -14.39 9.45 -4.08
CA ILE A 119 -15.73 9.34 -3.48
C ILE A 119 -15.65 8.51 -2.19
N GLU A 120 -14.92 7.41 -2.19
CA GLU A 120 -14.66 6.57 -1.02
C GLU A 120 -14.00 7.37 0.11
N LYS A 121 -12.95 8.15 -0.20
CA LYS A 121 -12.30 9.08 0.74
C LYS A 121 -13.29 10.05 1.35
N HIS A 122 -14.15 10.67 0.53
CA HIS A 122 -15.12 11.65 1.02
C HIS A 122 -16.21 11.03 1.90
N ILE A 123 -16.67 9.82 1.56
CA ILE A 123 -17.66 9.09 2.39
C ILE A 123 -17.11 8.93 3.81
N ILE A 124 -15.90 8.42 3.96
CA ILE A 124 -15.34 8.15 5.29
C ILE A 124 -15.01 9.44 6.06
N GLU A 125 -14.48 10.46 5.39
CA GLU A 125 -14.20 11.72 6.07
C GLU A 125 -15.48 12.41 6.57
N ILE A 126 -16.55 12.43 5.74
CA ILE A 126 -17.85 12.93 6.14
C ILE A 126 -18.46 12.09 7.28
N ALA A 127 -18.24 10.78 7.26
CA ALA A 127 -18.72 9.89 8.33
C ALA A 127 -18.04 10.19 9.67
N PHE A 128 -16.75 10.49 9.69
CA PHE A 128 -16.05 10.96 10.88
C PHE A 128 -16.54 12.34 11.32
N ASP A 129 -16.63 13.30 10.40
CA ASP A 129 -17.08 14.68 10.69
C ASP A 129 -18.51 14.71 11.28
N LYS A 130 -19.38 13.82 10.82
CA LYS A 130 -20.76 13.69 11.30
C LYS A 130 -20.92 12.77 12.52
N GLY A 131 -19.83 12.15 12.99
CA GLY A 131 -19.86 11.21 14.13
C GLY A 131 -20.62 9.90 13.86
N PHE A 132 -20.67 9.44 12.59
CA PHE A 132 -21.23 8.14 12.24
C PHE A 132 -20.27 7.00 12.58
N VAL A 133 -18.96 7.27 12.48
CA VAL A 133 -17.93 6.33 12.91
C VAL A 133 -17.86 6.34 14.43
N LYS A 134 -18.15 5.21 15.04
CA LYS A 134 -18.15 5.03 16.50
C LYS A 134 -17.57 3.66 16.85
N ALA A 135 -16.89 3.60 17.98
CA ALA A 135 -16.39 2.33 18.50
C ALA A 135 -17.54 1.34 18.71
N HIS A 136 -17.42 0.18 18.11
CA HIS A 136 -18.34 -0.94 18.32
C HIS A 136 -17.93 -1.69 19.60
N LYS A 137 -18.70 -1.52 20.66
CA LYS A 137 -18.45 -2.24 21.90
C LYS A 137 -19.07 -3.62 21.83
N GLN A 138 -18.24 -4.64 21.96
CA GLN A 138 -18.68 -6.02 22.02
C GLN A 138 -19.63 -6.26 23.20
N ILE A 139 -20.74 -6.90 22.92
CA ILE A 139 -21.73 -7.31 23.94
C ILE A 139 -21.42 -8.73 24.43
N THR A 140 -20.89 -9.57 23.56
CA THR A 140 -20.60 -10.99 23.83
C THR A 140 -19.15 -11.31 23.47
N TYR A 141 -18.43 -11.90 24.40
CA TYR A 141 -17.06 -12.36 24.20
C TYR A 141 -17.03 -13.88 24.06
N THR A 142 -16.21 -14.37 23.13
CA THR A 142 -16.02 -15.81 22.87
C THR A 142 -15.13 -16.50 23.91
N GLY A 143 -14.38 -15.73 24.69
CA GLY A 143 -13.36 -16.25 25.60
C GLY A 143 -12.08 -16.73 24.90
N LYS A 144 -11.99 -16.57 23.56
CA LYS A 144 -10.79 -16.92 22.79
C LYS A 144 -9.86 -15.72 22.67
N LYS A 145 -8.55 -15.98 22.78
CA LYS A 145 -7.50 -14.98 22.59
C LYS A 145 -6.78 -15.22 21.28
N VAL A 146 -6.59 -14.20 20.50
CA VAL A 146 -5.87 -14.24 19.23
C VAL A 146 -4.73 -13.23 19.25
N ALA A 147 -3.51 -13.67 18.89
CA ALA A 147 -2.37 -12.80 18.66
C ALA A 147 -2.26 -12.43 17.18
N VAL A 148 -2.01 -11.17 16.88
CA VAL A 148 -1.72 -10.68 15.53
C VAL A 148 -0.30 -10.13 15.52
N VAL A 149 0.58 -10.67 14.71
CA VAL A 149 1.98 -10.26 14.60
C VAL A 149 2.16 -9.37 13.38
N GLY A 150 2.35 -8.09 13.62
CA GLY A 150 2.41 -7.03 12.62
C GLY A 150 1.11 -6.21 12.54
N SER A 151 1.27 -4.89 12.51
CA SER A 151 0.18 -3.91 12.49
C SER A 151 0.03 -3.19 11.15
N GLY A 152 0.53 -3.78 10.05
CA GLY A 152 0.24 -3.30 8.71
C GLY A 152 -1.23 -3.51 8.31
N PRO A 153 -1.64 -3.11 7.10
CA PRO A 153 -3.05 -3.20 6.67
C PRO A 153 -3.70 -4.57 6.87
N ALA A 154 -2.97 -5.66 6.61
CA ALA A 154 -3.47 -7.03 6.79
C ALA A 154 -3.70 -7.35 8.28
N GLY A 155 -2.72 -7.03 9.14
CA GLY A 155 -2.83 -7.26 10.58
C GLY A 155 -3.94 -6.42 11.22
N LEU A 156 -4.06 -5.15 10.84
CA LEU A 156 -5.14 -4.28 11.32
C LEU A 156 -6.52 -4.81 10.88
N ALA A 157 -6.66 -5.28 9.63
CA ALA A 157 -7.91 -5.84 9.14
C ALA A 157 -8.29 -7.14 9.87
N ALA A 158 -7.31 -8.04 10.06
CA ALA A 158 -7.52 -9.25 10.84
C ALA A 158 -7.92 -8.93 12.29
N ALA A 159 -7.22 -7.98 12.92
CA ALA A 159 -7.52 -7.57 14.30
C ALA A 159 -8.92 -6.98 14.44
N ALA A 160 -9.33 -6.10 13.51
CA ALA A 160 -10.66 -5.51 13.51
C ALA A 160 -11.76 -6.56 13.38
N GLN A 161 -11.62 -7.49 12.43
CA GLN A 161 -12.62 -8.54 12.18
C GLN A 161 -12.70 -9.55 13.34
N LEU A 162 -11.57 -10.00 13.87
CA LEU A 162 -11.53 -10.91 15.00
C LEU A 162 -12.11 -10.28 16.28
N ASN A 163 -11.80 -9.00 16.50
CA ASN A 163 -12.40 -8.26 17.61
C ASN A 163 -13.92 -8.11 17.40
N TYR A 164 -14.37 -7.82 16.18
CA TYR A 164 -15.80 -7.75 15.85
C TYR A 164 -16.51 -9.08 16.06
N ALA A 165 -15.83 -10.22 15.83
CA ALA A 165 -16.36 -11.56 16.15
C ALA A 165 -16.42 -11.87 17.65
N GLY A 166 -15.88 -10.99 18.52
CA GLY A 166 -15.92 -11.15 19.98
C GLY A 166 -14.69 -11.83 20.58
N HIS A 167 -13.61 -11.99 19.83
CA HIS A 167 -12.34 -12.49 20.36
C HIS A 167 -11.56 -11.38 21.08
N THR A 168 -10.75 -11.76 22.07
CA THR A 168 -9.75 -10.86 22.66
C THR A 168 -8.54 -10.83 21.76
N VAL A 169 -8.24 -9.67 21.16
CA VAL A 169 -7.17 -9.52 20.18
C VAL A 169 -6.03 -8.69 20.73
N THR A 170 -4.81 -9.20 20.61
CA THR A 170 -3.58 -8.47 20.89
C THR A 170 -2.71 -8.38 19.64
N VAL A 171 -2.38 -7.17 19.22
CA VAL A 171 -1.50 -6.88 18.09
C VAL A 171 -0.11 -6.58 18.60
N PHE A 172 0.89 -7.35 18.17
CA PHE A 172 2.30 -7.15 18.44
C PHE A 172 2.97 -6.42 17.28
N GLU A 173 3.54 -5.26 17.53
CA GLU A 173 4.24 -4.45 16.55
C GLU A 173 5.69 -4.26 16.96
N ARG A 174 6.62 -4.54 16.05
CA ARG A 174 8.06 -4.40 16.32
C ARG A 174 8.53 -2.95 16.39
N ASP A 175 7.84 -2.05 15.66
CA ASP A 175 8.14 -0.62 15.67
C ASP A 175 7.48 0.09 16.87
N ASP A 176 7.82 1.35 17.07
CA ASP A 176 7.38 2.17 18.20
C ASP A 176 5.90 2.59 18.12
N ALA A 177 5.25 2.45 16.95
CA ALA A 177 3.84 2.73 16.77
C ALA A 177 3.21 1.82 15.70
N PRO A 178 1.87 1.53 15.77
CA PRO A 178 1.20 0.69 14.81
C PRO A 178 1.02 1.39 13.45
N GLY A 179 0.86 0.57 12.40
CA GLY A 179 0.55 1.03 11.04
C GLY A 179 1.45 0.46 9.95
N GLY A 180 2.58 -0.16 10.29
CA GLY A 180 3.50 -0.75 9.31
C GLY A 180 3.91 0.24 8.21
N LEU A 181 3.80 -0.16 6.94
CA LEU A 181 4.15 0.70 5.81
C LEU A 181 3.25 1.93 5.65
N LEU A 182 2.01 1.92 6.15
CA LEU A 182 1.15 3.12 6.18
C LEU A 182 1.84 4.25 6.99
N ARG A 183 2.48 3.89 8.10
CA ARG A 183 3.16 4.85 9.00
C ARG A 183 4.58 5.14 8.56
N TYR A 184 5.36 4.11 8.26
CA TYR A 184 6.80 4.25 8.07
C TYR A 184 7.26 4.22 6.61
N GLY A 185 6.40 3.77 5.68
CA GLY A 185 6.70 3.74 4.26
C GLY A 185 6.15 4.93 3.49
N ILE A 186 4.88 5.23 3.70
CA ILE A 186 4.16 6.26 2.97
C ILE A 186 4.44 7.64 3.57
N PRO A 187 4.85 8.64 2.76
CA PRO A 187 5.06 10.00 3.25
C PRO A 187 3.76 10.69 3.71
N ASP A 188 3.87 11.61 4.66
CA ASP A 188 2.73 12.38 5.19
C ASP A 188 1.98 13.15 4.10
N PHE A 189 2.67 13.65 3.08
CA PHE A 189 2.02 14.37 1.98
C PHE A 189 1.09 13.50 1.11
N LYS A 190 1.08 12.15 1.32
CA LYS A 190 0.10 11.21 0.74
C LYS A 190 -0.88 10.69 1.77
N LEU A 191 -0.42 10.46 3.00
CA LEU A 191 -1.20 9.94 4.12
C LEU A 191 -0.66 10.52 5.43
N GLU A 192 -1.30 11.56 5.92
CA GLU A 192 -0.96 12.17 7.22
C GLU A 192 -1.20 11.17 8.37
N LYS A 193 -0.28 11.10 9.32
CA LYS A 193 -0.28 10.04 10.34
C LYS A 193 -1.41 10.15 11.35
N TRP A 194 -2.00 11.34 11.52
CA TRP A 194 -3.21 11.51 12.34
C TRP A 194 -4.40 10.67 11.84
N VAL A 195 -4.45 10.37 10.53
CA VAL A 195 -5.48 9.49 9.94
C VAL A 195 -5.34 8.07 10.48
N ILE A 196 -4.09 7.59 10.60
CA ILE A 196 -3.79 6.28 11.20
C ILE A 196 -4.09 6.31 12.69
N ASP A 197 -3.64 7.34 13.39
CA ASP A 197 -3.82 7.48 14.85
C ASP A 197 -5.32 7.50 15.21
N ARG A 198 -6.14 8.20 14.42
CA ARG A 198 -7.59 8.22 14.57
C ARG A 198 -8.20 6.80 14.49
N ARG A 199 -7.75 5.99 13.54
CA ARG A 199 -8.21 4.60 13.38
C ARG A 199 -7.72 3.68 14.49
N ILE A 200 -6.44 3.78 14.86
CA ILE A 200 -5.88 2.98 15.96
C ILE A 200 -6.62 3.27 17.26
N LYS A 201 -6.83 4.55 17.57
CA LYS A 201 -7.61 4.95 18.75
C LYS A 201 -9.01 4.34 18.76
N LEU A 202 -9.71 4.33 17.62
CA LEU A 202 -11.02 3.71 17.50
C LEU A 202 -10.95 2.19 17.80
N MET A 203 -9.95 1.50 17.26
CA MET A 203 -9.75 0.06 17.51
C MET A 203 -9.39 -0.22 18.98
N GLU A 204 -8.64 0.66 19.64
CA GLU A 204 -8.36 0.57 21.09
C GLU A 204 -9.64 0.76 21.91
N GLU A 205 -10.48 1.73 21.53
CA GLU A 205 -11.81 1.94 22.16
C GLU A 205 -12.76 0.75 21.96
N GLU A 206 -12.58 -0.02 20.89
CA GLU A 206 -13.27 -1.29 20.59
C GLU A 206 -12.73 -2.48 21.38
N GLY A 207 -11.54 -2.34 22.00
CA GLY A 207 -10.93 -3.37 22.84
C GLY A 207 -9.75 -4.12 22.23
N VAL A 208 -9.26 -3.71 21.06
CA VAL A 208 -8.00 -4.23 20.49
C VAL A 208 -6.83 -3.72 21.31
N ILE A 209 -5.92 -4.61 21.71
CA ILE A 209 -4.73 -4.28 22.49
C ILE A 209 -3.53 -4.18 21.54
N PHE A 210 -2.82 -3.05 21.56
CA PHE A 210 -1.58 -2.87 20.81
C PHE A 210 -0.37 -2.90 21.73
N ILE A 211 0.64 -3.73 21.42
CA ILE A 211 1.92 -3.82 22.11
C ILE A 211 3.02 -3.49 21.10
N CYS A 212 3.56 -2.29 21.20
CA CYS A 212 4.64 -1.79 20.35
C CYS A 212 6.01 -2.09 20.94
N ASN A 213 7.09 -1.91 20.14
CA ASN A 213 8.46 -2.32 20.49
C ASN A 213 8.54 -3.81 20.90
N ALA A 214 7.75 -4.64 20.23
CA ALA A 214 7.57 -6.05 20.54
C ALA A 214 7.82 -6.90 19.28
N ASN A 215 9.09 -7.20 19.03
CA ASN A 215 9.51 -8.04 17.90
C ASN A 215 9.37 -9.51 18.29
N VAL A 216 8.33 -10.16 17.79
CA VAL A 216 8.05 -11.58 18.06
C VAL A 216 9.13 -12.46 17.41
N GLY A 217 9.67 -13.38 18.17
CA GLY A 217 10.83 -14.19 17.79
C GLY A 217 12.18 -13.54 18.13
N THR A 218 12.17 -12.37 18.79
CA THR A 218 13.37 -11.70 19.31
C THR A 218 13.13 -11.21 20.74
N ASP A 219 12.17 -10.30 20.90
CA ASP A 219 11.83 -9.71 22.21
C ASP A 219 10.72 -10.47 22.92
N ILE A 220 9.81 -11.06 22.13
CA ILE A 220 8.67 -11.85 22.59
C ILE A 220 8.86 -13.29 22.17
N SER A 221 8.82 -14.20 23.15
CA SER A 221 8.94 -15.64 22.91
C SER A 221 7.74 -16.20 22.15
N ILE A 222 8.00 -16.89 21.04
CA ILE A 222 6.97 -17.58 20.26
C ILE A 222 6.31 -18.69 21.07
N SER A 223 7.06 -19.41 21.91
CA SER A 223 6.53 -20.46 22.76
C SER A 223 5.53 -19.92 23.78
N ASP A 224 5.73 -18.69 24.26
CA ASP A 224 4.79 -18.03 25.15
C ASP A 224 3.49 -17.65 24.41
N LEU A 225 3.59 -17.14 23.19
CA LEU A 225 2.39 -16.87 22.36
C LEU A 225 1.60 -18.15 22.06
N LEU A 226 2.28 -19.24 21.69
CA LEU A 226 1.63 -20.53 21.43
C LEU A 226 0.93 -21.11 22.65
N ARG A 227 1.41 -20.82 23.87
CA ARG A 227 0.81 -21.24 25.13
C ARG A 227 -0.40 -20.37 25.50
N GLU A 228 -0.30 -19.05 25.29
CA GLU A 228 -1.30 -18.08 25.74
C GLU A 228 -2.46 -17.93 24.78
N TYR A 229 -2.21 -17.95 23.46
CA TYR A 229 -3.20 -17.67 22.43
C TYR A 229 -3.70 -18.96 21.76
N GLN A 230 -4.97 -18.97 21.39
CA GLN A 230 -5.61 -20.09 20.70
C GLN A 230 -5.35 -20.07 19.20
N ALA A 231 -5.10 -18.89 18.61
CA ALA A 231 -4.65 -18.70 17.24
C ALA A 231 -3.66 -17.53 17.15
N ILE A 232 -2.79 -17.56 16.14
CA ILE A 232 -1.81 -16.52 15.86
C ILE A 232 -1.87 -16.17 14.38
N VAL A 233 -2.04 -14.88 14.07
CA VAL A 233 -1.98 -14.35 12.70
C VAL A 233 -0.61 -13.76 12.45
N LEU A 234 0.07 -14.22 11.43
CA LEU A 234 1.33 -13.65 10.94
C LEU A 234 1.03 -12.67 9.80
N ALA A 235 1.21 -11.39 10.06
CA ALA A 235 0.96 -10.29 9.13
C ALA A 235 2.13 -9.29 9.10
N GLY A 236 3.37 -9.79 9.25
CA GLY A 236 4.59 -9.00 9.32
C GLY A 236 5.02 -8.37 8.00
N GLY A 237 4.32 -8.63 6.91
CA GLY A 237 4.59 -8.09 5.57
C GLY A 237 5.82 -8.70 4.88
N SER A 238 6.11 -8.22 3.67
CA SER A 238 7.34 -8.50 2.93
C SER A 238 8.31 -7.35 3.16
N THR A 239 9.37 -7.57 3.92
CA THR A 239 10.22 -6.48 4.45
C THR A 239 11.68 -6.55 4.06
N VAL A 240 12.13 -7.65 3.45
CA VAL A 240 13.49 -7.77 2.94
C VAL A 240 13.60 -7.03 1.61
N PRO A 241 14.35 -5.92 1.53
CA PRO A 241 14.44 -5.13 0.30
C PRO A 241 15.29 -5.87 -0.75
N ARG A 242 14.93 -5.69 -2.02
CA ARG A 242 15.76 -6.15 -3.13
C ARG A 242 17.06 -5.37 -3.16
N ASN A 243 18.18 -6.07 -3.12
CA ASN A 243 19.50 -5.46 -3.18
C ASN A 243 20.02 -5.33 -4.63
N LEU A 244 21.02 -4.47 -4.83
CA LEU A 244 21.74 -4.28 -6.06
C LEU A 244 23.25 -4.56 -5.80
N PRO A 245 23.70 -5.81 -5.90
CA PRO A 245 25.06 -6.21 -5.52
C PRO A 245 26.07 -5.89 -6.64
N ILE A 246 26.32 -4.61 -6.86
CA ILE A 246 27.31 -4.08 -7.82
C ILE A 246 28.47 -3.39 -7.10
N PRO A 247 29.61 -3.15 -7.75
CA PRO A 247 30.74 -2.45 -7.15
C PRO A 247 30.33 -1.12 -6.52
N GLY A 248 30.84 -0.84 -5.32
CA GLY A 248 30.55 0.38 -4.57
C GLY A 248 29.21 0.38 -3.79
N ARG A 249 28.52 -0.76 -3.72
CA ARG A 249 27.25 -0.87 -2.96
C ARG A 249 27.38 -0.45 -1.49
N GLU A 250 28.55 -0.64 -0.91
CA GLU A 250 28.90 -0.34 0.48
C GLU A 250 29.21 1.14 0.75
N LEU A 251 29.26 1.98 -0.28
CA LEU A 251 29.58 3.39 -0.14
C LEU A 251 28.55 4.14 0.71
N LYS A 252 29.04 5.10 1.51
CA LYS A 252 28.20 6.01 2.27
C LYS A 252 27.39 6.89 1.29
N GLY A 253 26.08 6.82 1.38
CA GLY A 253 25.15 7.49 0.47
C GLY A 253 24.37 6.54 -0.44
N VAL A 254 24.64 5.21 -0.38
CA VAL A 254 23.82 4.19 -1.03
C VAL A 254 22.91 3.53 0.01
N HIS A 255 21.61 3.81 -0.03
CA HIS A 255 20.63 3.39 0.96
C HIS A 255 19.44 2.68 0.34
N TYR A 256 18.79 1.82 1.10
CA TYR A 256 17.46 1.37 0.73
C TYR A 256 16.43 2.50 0.90
N ALA A 257 15.45 2.54 0.01
CA ALA A 257 14.38 3.54 0.05
C ALA A 257 13.68 3.63 1.40
N MET A 258 13.43 2.46 2.03
CA MET A 258 12.75 2.39 3.32
C MET A 258 13.55 2.98 4.48
N GLU A 259 14.87 2.94 4.44
CA GLU A 259 15.71 3.61 5.44
C GLU A 259 15.50 5.13 5.40
N PHE A 260 15.46 5.69 4.20
CA PHE A 260 15.23 7.12 3.96
C PHE A 260 13.82 7.56 4.34
N LEU A 261 12.79 6.82 3.88
CA LEU A 261 11.38 7.16 4.14
C LEU A 261 11.02 6.99 5.62
N LYS A 262 11.47 5.91 6.26
CA LYS A 262 11.23 5.67 7.69
C LYS A 262 11.83 6.77 8.56
N GLN A 263 13.06 7.18 8.28
CA GLN A 263 13.69 8.28 9.01
C GLN A 263 12.91 9.59 8.83
N GLN A 264 12.45 9.89 7.61
CA GLN A 264 11.70 11.10 7.38
C GLN A 264 10.36 11.10 8.12
N ASN A 265 9.64 9.99 8.11
CA ASN A 265 8.38 9.86 8.85
C ASN A 265 8.59 9.97 10.37
N LYS A 266 9.64 9.37 10.91
CA LYS A 266 10.03 9.53 12.33
C LYS A 266 10.40 10.98 12.66
N ARG A 267 11.11 11.68 11.77
CA ARG A 267 11.46 13.09 11.94
C ARG A 267 10.21 13.97 12.05
N LEU A 268 9.21 13.76 11.18
CA LEU A 268 7.95 14.51 11.24
C LEU A 268 7.16 14.21 12.52
N ALA A 269 7.18 12.97 12.97
CA ALA A 269 6.55 12.56 14.23
C ALA A 269 7.36 12.96 15.48
N THR A 270 8.51 13.63 15.32
CA THR A 270 9.45 13.98 16.42
C THR A 270 9.94 12.76 17.23
N ILE A 271 9.96 11.60 16.60
CA ILE A 271 10.44 10.36 17.22
C ILE A 271 11.96 10.29 17.06
N PRO A 272 12.73 10.16 18.15
CA PRO A 272 14.19 10.01 18.09
C PRO A 272 14.60 8.75 17.33
N PHE A 273 15.69 8.82 16.60
CA PHE A 273 16.36 7.67 15.98
C PHE A 273 17.88 7.81 16.14
N THR A 274 18.57 6.70 16.24
CA THR A 274 20.01 6.63 16.55
C THR A 274 20.89 6.50 15.31
N GLU A 275 20.29 6.13 14.20
CA GLU A 275 20.97 5.94 12.92
C GLU A 275 21.44 7.29 12.35
N LYS A 276 22.52 7.24 11.57
CA LYS A 276 23.01 8.42 10.86
C LYS A 276 21.91 8.97 9.93
N GLU A 277 21.71 10.28 9.99
CA GLU A 277 20.71 10.95 9.15
C GLU A 277 20.96 10.77 7.65
N ILE A 278 19.90 10.40 6.94
CA ILE A 278 19.87 10.35 5.48
C ILE A 278 19.09 11.57 5.00
N LEU A 279 19.81 12.54 4.44
CA LEU A 279 19.26 13.80 3.92
C LEU A 279 19.62 13.98 2.45
N ALA A 280 18.66 14.45 1.67
CA ALA A 280 18.86 14.78 0.25
C ALA A 280 19.29 16.23 0.03
N THR A 281 19.29 17.06 1.07
CA THR A 281 19.60 18.50 1.00
C THR A 281 20.92 18.78 0.30
N GLY A 282 20.88 19.58 -0.77
CA GLY A 282 22.05 20.00 -1.55
C GLY A 282 22.75 18.87 -2.31
N LYS A 283 22.12 17.71 -2.48
CA LYS A 283 22.70 16.54 -3.17
C LYS A 283 22.04 16.30 -4.52
N ASN A 284 22.81 15.69 -5.42
CA ASN A 284 22.27 15.02 -6.59
C ASN A 284 21.77 13.64 -6.16
N VAL A 285 20.48 13.41 -6.27
CA VAL A 285 19.81 12.18 -5.83
C VAL A 285 19.48 11.33 -7.04
N VAL A 286 19.80 10.04 -6.95
CA VAL A 286 19.35 9.04 -7.92
C VAL A 286 18.47 8.02 -7.22
N VAL A 287 17.22 7.89 -7.69
CA VAL A 287 16.27 6.88 -7.23
C VAL A 287 16.27 5.73 -8.24
N ILE A 288 16.60 4.52 -7.79
CA ILE A 288 16.66 3.32 -8.62
C ILE A 288 15.38 2.50 -8.39
N GLY A 289 14.49 2.53 -9.38
CA GLY A 289 13.17 1.90 -9.37
C GLY A 289 12.03 2.87 -9.65
N GLY A 290 11.09 2.48 -10.53
CA GLY A 290 10.01 3.34 -11.07
C GLY A 290 8.66 3.19 -10.36
N GLY A 291 8.56 2.37 -9.31
CA GLY A 291 7.31 2.13 -8.57
C GLY A 291 6.92 3.24 -7.59
N ASP A 292 5.84 3.00 -6.82
CA ASP A 292 5.30 3.99 -5.86
C ASP A 292 6.31 4.37 -4.77
N THR A 293 7.10 3.41 -4.26
CA THR A 293 8.19 3.69 -3.30
C THR A 293 9.25 4.63 -3.91
N GLY A 294 9.57 4.45 -5.20
CA GLY A 294 10.47 5.36 -5.92
C GLY A 294 9.88 6.76 -6.02
N SER A 295 8.60 6.87 -6.35
CA SER A 295 7.88 8.15 -6.36
C SER A 295 7.87 8.84 -4.99
N ASP A 296 7.75 8.08 -3.90
CA ASP A 296 7.80 8.59 -2.52
C ASP A 296 9.19 9.15 -2.18
N CYS A 297 10.25 8.45 -2.63
CA CYS A 297 11.62 8.95 -2.51
C CYS A 297 11.84 10.24 -3.32
N VAL A 298 11.28 10.36 -4.52
CA VAL A 298 11.34 11.59 -5.34
C VAL A 298 10.70 12.75 -4.60
N GLY A 299 9.44 12.61 -4.16
CA GLY A 299 8.74 13.70 -3.46
C GLY A 299 9.39 14.10 -2.14
N THR A 300 9.91 13.13 -1.39
CA THR A 300 10.67 13.39 -0.16
C THR A 300 12.00 14.10 -0.45
N SER A 301 12.71 13.72 -1.51
CA SER A 301 13.98 14.36 -1.89
C SER A 301 13.77 15.81 -2.34
N ASN A 302 12.68 16.10 -3.05
CA ASN A 302 12.31 17.47 -3.43
C ASN A 302 12.05 18.33 -2.18
N ARG A 303 11.33 17.82 -1.19
CA ARG A 303 11.07 18.50 0.09
C ARG A 303 12.33 18.69 0.94
N HIS A 304 13.32 17.83 0.79
CA HIS A 304 14.66 18.02 1.37
C HIS A 304 15.52 19.03 0.60
N THR A 305 14.99 19.69 -0.43
CA THR A 305 15.75 20.63 -1.27
C THR A 305 16.99 20.00 -1.92
N ALA A 306 16.82 18.83 -2.54
CA ALA A 306 17.85 18.20 -3.35
C ALA A 306 18.26 19.13 -4.52
N THR A 307 19.54 19.09 -4.91
CA THR A 307 20.04 19.85 -6.07
C THR A 307 19.43 19.34 -7.37
N SER A 308 19.29 18.03 -7.48
CA SER A 308 18.62 17.35 -8.59
C SER A 308 18.06 16.01 -8.12
N VAL A 309 16.98 15.58 -8.74
CA VAL A 309 16.42 14.24 -8.53
C VAL A 309 16.24 13.56 -9.86
N THR A 310 16.91 12.41 -10.04
CA THR A 310 16.79 11.58 -11.24
C THR A 310 16.25 10.20 -10.83
N GLN A 311 15.30 9.66 -11.58
CA GLN A 311 14.77 8.33 -11.36
C GLN A 311 15.13 7.40 -12.51
N PHE A 312 15.73 6.25 -12.19
CA PHE A 312 16.07 5.20 -13.15
C PHE A 312 15.08 4.04 -13.08
N GLU A 313 14.58 3.65 -14.24
CA GLU A 313 13.75 2.46 -14.38
C GLU A 313 14.44 1.47 -15.31
N LEU A 314 14.56 0.21 -14.86
CA LEU A 314 15.17 -0.87 -15.64
C LEU A 314 14.35 -1.20 -16.88
N LEU A 315 13.03 -1.19 -16.75
CA LEU A 315 12.09 -1.51 -17.81
C LEU A 315 12.00 -0.38 -18.85
N PRO A 316 11.55 -0.69 -20.07
CA PRO A 316 11.23 0.32 -21.08
C PRO A 316 10.12 1.27 -20.58
N LYS A 317 10.07 2.47 -21.16
CA LYS A 317 8.99 3.43 -20.89
C LYS A 317 7.62 2.76 -21.14
N PRO A 318 6.72 2.71 -20.14
CA PRO A 318 5.39 2.16 -20.33
C PRO A 318 4.60 2.95 -21.37
N PRO A 319 3.64 2.32 -22.09
CA PRO A 319 2.78 3.01 -23.02
C PRO A 319 1.82 3.97 -22.30
N GLU A 320 1.34 4.97 -23.00
CA GLU A 320 0.39 5.95 -22.47
C GLU A 320 -1.07 5.45 -22.56
N GLN A 321 -1.32 4.43 -23.39
CA GLN A 321 -2.66 3.87 -23.62
C GLN A 321 -2.62 2.34 -23.58
N ARG A 322 -3.78 1.74 -23.32
CA ARG A 322 -3.95 0.28 -23.37
C ARG A 322 -3.61 -0.26 -24.76
N ASN A 323 -3.13 -1.49 -24.78
CA ASN A 323 -2.87 -2.26 -25.99
C ASN A 323 -3.51 -3.66 -25.88
N ALA A 324 -3.28 -4.50 -26.89
CA ALA A 324 -3.86 -5.84 -26.95
C ALA A 324 -3.48 -6.79 -25.81
N VAL A 325 -2.32 -6.57 -25.17
CA VAL A 325 -1.88 -7.41 -24.01
C VAL A 325 -2.40 -6.91 -22.68
N MET A 326 -3.05 -5.75 -22.67
CA MET A 326 -3.66 -5.13 -21.49
C MET A 326 -5.12 -4.77 -21.77
N PRO A 327 -5.97 -5.74 -22.16
CA PRO A 327 -7.37 -5.45 -22.52
C PRO A 327 -8.13 -5.01 -21.27
N TRP A 328 -9.18 -4.17 -21.48
CA TRP A 328 -10.16 -3.94 -20.44
C TRP A 328 -10.84 -5.29 -20.09
N PRO A 329 -11.15 -5.62 -18.84
CA PRO A 329 -11.08 -4.79 -17.62
C PRO A 329 -9.78 -4.92 -16.82
N THR A 330 -8.74 -5.60 -17.32
CA THR A 330 -7.50 -5.84 -16.58
C THR A 330 -6.79 -4.54 -16.20
N TYR A 331 -6.00 -4.57 -15.11
CA TYR A 331 -5.21 -3.43 -14.67
C TYR A 331 -4.05 -3.17 -15.66
N PRO A 332 -3.94 -1.99 -16.28
CA PRO A 332 -2.93 -1.78 -17.30
C PRO A 332 -1.62 -1.25 -16.73
N MET A 333 -0.53 -1.71 -17.27
CA MET A 333 0.81 -1.17 -17.03
C MET A 333 1.03 0.06 -17.93
N LEU A 334 0.47 1.20 -17.53
CA LEU A 334 0.59 2.47 -18.24
C LEU A 334 1.60 3.39 -17.59
N LEU A 335 2.09 4.36 -18.36
CA LEU A 335 2.92 5.44 -17.83
C LEU A 335 2.11 6.25 -16.81
N LYS A 336 2.54 6.18 -15.56
CA LYS A 336 1.97 6.99 -14.48
C LYS A 336 2.89 8.16 -14.17
N THR A 337 2.33 9.36 -14.11
CA THR A 337 3.00 10.54 -13.57
C THR A 337 2.32 10.87 -12.25
N THR A 338 3.05 10.75 -11.16
CA THR A 338 2.54 11.04 -9.82
C THR A 338 2.77 12.51 -9.47
N SER A 339 2.12 12.98 -8.41
CA SER A 339 2.35 14.32 -7.86
C SER A 339 3.82 14.59 -7.52
N SER A 340 4.56 13.59 -7.05
CA SER A 340 5.99 13.72 -6.77
C SER A 340 6.82 13.99 -8.03
N HIS A 341 6.44 13.38 -9.16
CA HIS A 341 7.09 13.67 -10.45
C HIS A 341 6.77 15.08 -10.96
N GLU A 342 5.54 15.57 -10.71
CA GLU A 342 5.14 16.95 -11.05
C GLU A 342 5.93 18.00 -10.25
N GLU A 343 6.45 17.64 -9.10
CA GLU A 343 7.27 18.49 -8.22
C GLU A 343 8.73 18.62 -8.69
N GLY A 344 9.17 17.78 -9.64
CA GLY A 344 10.48 17.84 -10.25
C GLY A 344 11.20 16.47 -10.20
N CYS A 345 11.46 15.91 -11.37
CA CYS A 345 12.23 14.67 -11.50
C CYS A 345 12.63 14.45 -12.97
N ASP A 346 13.90 14.13 -13.22
CA ASP A 346 14.33 13.61 -14.52
C ASP A 346 14.15 12.08 -14.54
N ARG A 347 13.22 11.58 -15.34
CA ARG A 347 12.89 10.16 -15.42
C ARG A 347 13.53 9.50 -16.62
N LYS A 348 14.23 8.38 -16.39
CA LYS A 348 14.94 7.61 -17.43
C LYS A 348 14.54 6.15 -17.37
N TRP A 349 14.23 5.58 -18.52
CA TRP A 349 13.79 4.21 -18.69
C TRP A 349 14.83 3.41 -19.48
N ALA A 350 14.76 2.09 -19.37
CA ALA A 350 15.70 1.15 -19.97
C ALA A 350 17.16 1.49 -19.57
N ILE A 351 17.37 1.69 -18.27
CA ILE A 351 18.67 2.06 -17.70
C ILE A 351 19.07 1.02 -16.65
N ALA A 352 20.29 0.52 -16.73
CA ALA A 352 20.93 -0.24 -15.65
C ALA A 352 22.03 0.58 -14.97
N THR A 353 22.16 0.35 -13.67
CA THR A 353 23.28 0.86 -12.86
C THR A 353 24.38 -0.19 -12.83
N LYS A 354 25.61 0.19 -13.17
CA LYS A 354 26.77 -0.71 -13.26
C LYS A 354 27.67 -0.64 -12.04
N GLU A 355 27.85 0.56 -11.50
CA GLU A 355 28.82 0.81 -10.44
C GLU A 355 28.47 2.11 -9.69
N PHE A 356 28.73 2.11 -8.38
CA PHE A 356 28.74 3.29 -7.53
C PHE A 356 30.19 3.75 -7.34
N ILE A 357 30.49 5.01 -7.63
CA ILE A 357 31.83 5.57 -7.54
C ILE A 357 31.94 6.45 -6.29
N GLY A 358 32.89 6.12 -5.42
CA GLY A 358 33.19 6.85 -4.20
C GLY A 358 34.37 7.78 -4.30
N ASP A 359 34.52 8.63 -3.26
CA ASP A 359 35.76 9.34 -2.96
C ASP A 359 36.70 8.51 -2.06
N GLU A 360 37.88 9.01 -1.77
CA GLU A 360 38.89 8.38 -0.89
C GLU A 360 38.35 8.13 0.56
N LYS A 361 37.29 8.83 0.97
CA LYS A 361 36.65 8.69 2.28
C LYS A 361 35.46 7.70 2.27
N GLY A 362 35.21 7.07 1.11
CA GLY A 362 34.12 6.13 0.90
C GLY A 362 32.74 6.80 0.79
N ASN A 363 32.64 8.09 0.43
CA ASN A 363 31.37 8.73 0.16
C ASN A 363 31.01 8.59 -1.31
N LEU A 364 29.76 8.29 -1.62
CA LEU A 364 29.24 8.26 -2.99
C LEU A 364 29.41 9.62 -3.69
N LYS A 365 29.88 9.62 -4.93
CA LYS A 365 30.08 10.79 -5.78
C LYS A 365 29.44 10.69 -7.15
N ALA A 366 29.30 9.49 -7.67
CA ALA A 366 28.71 9.29 -8.98
C ALA A 366 28.21 7.85 -9.16
N ILE A 367 27.42 7.65 -10.19
CA ILE A 367 26.94 6.35 -10.66
C ILE A 367 27.37 6.18 -12.12
N ILE A 368 27.81 4.98 -12.48
CA ILE A 368 27.93 4.55 -13.89
C ILE A 368 26.61 3.91 -14.27
N MET A 369 25.93 4.47 -15.26
CA MET A 369 24.72 3.93 -15.86
C MET A 369 24.98 3.51 -17.31
N VAL A 370 24.18 2.59 -17.82
CA VAL A 370 24.21 2.09 -19.20
C VAL A 370 22.79 2.00 -19.74
N ASP A 371 22.63 2.32 -21.03
CA ASP A 371 21.34 2.15 -21.71
C ASP A 371 21.12 0.68 -22.08
N LEU A 372 19.87 0.27 -22.04
CA LEU A 372 19.45 -1.09 -22.32
C LEU A 372 18.60 -1.17 -23.59
N GLU A 373 18.88 -2.18 -24.41
CA GLU A 373 18.00 -2.60 -25.48
C GLU A 373 17.19 -3.82 -25.04
N TRP A 374 15.86 -3.71 -25.02
CA TRP A 374 14.97 -4.77 -24.59
C TRP A 374 14.44 -5.57 -25.77
N LYS A 375 14.58 -6.88 -25.71
CA LYS A 375 13.89 -7.80 -26.59
C LYS A 375 12.44 -7.92 -26.13
N ILE A 376 11.53 -7.55 -27.01
CA ILE A 376 10.08 -7.64 -26.77
C ILE A 376 9.56 -8.98 -27.33
N VAL A 377 8.94 -9.81 -26.48
CA VAL A 377 8.29 -11.07 -26.86
C VAL A 377 6.83 -10.95 -26.41
N ASP A 378 5.89 -11.23 -27.30
CA ASP A 378 4.43 -11.13 -27.07
C ASP A 378 4.06 -9.77 -26.44
N GLN A 379 4.65 -8.69 -27.00
CA GLN A 379 4.51 -7.29 -26.54
C GLN A 379 4.94 -7.03 -25.08
N ARG A 380 5.73 -7.92 -24.48
CA ARG A 380 6.28 -7.77 -23.13
C ARG A 380 7.81 -7.76 -23.17
N PRO A 381 8.47 -6.94 -22.32
CA PRO A 381 9.92 -7.01 -22.14
C PRO A 381 10.31 -8.39 -21.60
N ALA A 382 11.20 -9.11 -22.32
CA ALA A 382 11.62 -10.46 -21.95
C ALA A 382 13.08 -10.52 -21.51
N GLN A 383 13.96 -9.94 -22.28
CA GLN A 383 15.41 -9.94 -22.04
C GLN A 383 15.99 -8.58 -22.46
N PHE A 384 17.06 -8.17 -21.83
CA PHE A 384 17.77 -6.98 -22.24
C PHE A 384 19.24 -7.26 -22.52
N VAL A 385 19.84 -6.41 -23.32
CA VAL A 385 21.28 -6.31 -23.53
C VAL A 385 21.74 -4.88 -23.31
N GLU A 386 22.94 -4.73 -22.79
CA GLU A 386 23.55 -3.40 -22.61
C GLU A 386 23.99 -2.85 -23.98
N ILE A 387 23.68 -1.58 -24.24
CA ILE A 387 24.12 -0.90 -25.46
C ILE A 387 25.58 -0.53 -25.29
N LYS A 388 26.46 -1.13 -26.07
CA LYS A 388 27.91 -0.87 -26.03
C LYS A 388 28.21 0.60 -26.28
N GLY A 389 29.03 1.20 -25.41
CA GLY A 389 29.47 2.60 -25.54
C GLY A 389 28.44 3.63 -25.05
N SER A 390 27.31 3.20 -24.45
CA SER A 390 26.33 4.08 -23.82
C SER A 390 26.62 4.37 -22.35
N GLU A 391 27.68 3.83 -21.80
CA GLU A 391 28.06 4.06 -20.40
C GLU A 391 28.30 5.55 -20.12
N ARG A 392 27.69 6.02 -19.06
CA ARG A 392 27.77 7.43 -18.64
C ARG A 392 27.95 7.53 -17.14
N LYS A 393 28.78 8.47 -16.74
CA LYS A 393 28.96 8.86 -15.34
C LYS A 393 27.99 9.98 -15.01
N VAL A 394 27.15 9.76 -13.97
CA VAL A 394 26.15 10.72 -13.49
C VAL A 394 26.54 11.14 -12.06
N PRO A 395 26.63 12.44 -11.74
CA PRO A 395 26.83 12.91 -10.38
C PRO A 395 25.75 12.36 -9.44
N CYS A 396 26.15 11.83 -8.28
CA CYS A 396 25.23 11.28 -7.30
C CYS A 396 25.89 11.25 -5.92
N GLU A 397 25.32 11.93 -4.95
CA GLU A 397 25.74 11.88 -3.55
C GLU A 397 24.78 11.10 -2.67
N LEU A 398 23.57 10.77 -3.20
CA LEU A 398 22.58 9.93 -2.54
C LEU A 398 21.90 9.03 -3.56
N ALA A 399 22.08 7.73 -3.44
CA ALA A 399 21.38 6.71 -4.22
C ALA A 399 20.35 5.99 -3.34
N LEU A 400 19.10 5.93 -3.79
CA LEU A 400 17.99 5.30 -3.07
C LEU A 400 17.50 4.07 -3.86
N LEU A 401 17.68 2.88 -3.29
CA LEU A 401 17.26 1.62 -3.89
C LEU A 401 15.79 1.38 -3.60
N ALA A 402 14.93 1.66 -4.58
CA ALA A 402 13.47 1.55 -4.53
C ALA A 402 12.95 0.41 -5.43
N MET A 403 13.61 -0.76 -5.37
CA MET A 403 13.38 -1.89 -6.27
C MET A 403 12.37 -2.93 -5.74
N GLY A 404 11.59 -2.55 -4.71
CA GLY A 404 10.62 -3.43 -4.05
C GLY A 404 11.26 -4.40 -3.05
N PHE A 405 10.42 -5.30 -2.54
CA PHE A 405 10.80 -6.31 -1.56
C PHE A 405 10.89 -7.70 -2.19
N VAL A 406 11.52 -8.63 -1.50
CA VAL A 406 11.70 -10.01 -1.98
C VAL A 406 10.79 -10.96 -1.22
N HIS A 407 10.84 -10.93 0.11
CA HIS A 407 10.10 -11.82 1.00
C HIS A 407 10.06 -11.25 2.44
N PRO A 408 9.30 -11.85 3.37
CA PRO A 408 9.37 -11.52 4.79
C PRO A 408 10.75 -11.84 5.38
N GLN A 409 11.08 -11.24 6.52
CA GLN A 409 12.30 -11.57 7.26
C GLN A 409 12.20 -13.00 7.78
N HIS A 410 13.15 -13.87 7.43
CA HIS A 410 13.14 -15.27 7.82
C HIS A 410 13.76 -15.49 9.22
N GLU A 411 14.78 -14.72 9.57
CA GLU A 411 15.42 -14.84 10.90
C GLU A 411 14.45 -14.43 12.02
N GLY A 412 14.50 -15.16 13.10
CA GLY A 412 13.55 -15.05 14.20
C GLY A 412 12.33 -15.95 13.97
N LEU A 413 11.14 -15.40 14.01
CA LEU A 413 9.86 -16.10 14.04
C LEU A 413 9.69 -17.20 13.00
N ILE A 414 9.98 -16.95 11.72
CA ILE A 414 9.76 -17.92 10.62
C ILE A 414 10.68 -19.13 10.82
N LYS A 415 11.95 -18.88 11.13
CA LYS A 415 12.97 -19.91 11.32
C LYS A 415 12.74 -20.72 12.61
N GLU A 416 12.39 -20.05 13.70
CA GLU A 416 12.12 -20.72 14.98
C GLU A 416 10.90 -21.64 14.92
N LEU A 417 9.89 -21.25 14.14
CA LEU A 417 8.69 -22.05 13.92
C LEU A 417 8.85 -23.10 12.82
N GLU A 418 9.98 -23.12 12.10
CA GLU A 418 10.19 -24.00 10.96
C GLU A 418 9.03 -23.93 9.97
N LEU A 419 8.57 -22.69 9.66
CA LEU A 419 7.46 -22.46 8.73
C LEU A 419 7.87 -22.85 7.30
N GLU A 420 6.99 -23.55 6.61
CA GLU A 420 7.18 -23.82 5.19
C GLU A 420 7.09 -22.55 4.37
N LEU A 421 7.99 -22.42 3.38
CA LEU A 421 8.06 -21.29 2.47
C LEU A 421 7.68 -21.71 1.04
N ASP A 422 7.15 -20.77 0.29
CA ASP A 422 6.99 -20.92 -1.16
C ASP A 422 8.31 -20.69 -1.90
N GLU A 423 8.31 -20.84 -3.24
CA GLU A 423 9.49 -20.65 -4.09
C GLU A 423 10.04 -19.21 -4.06
N ARG A 424 9.24 -18.24 -3.62
CA ARG A 424 9.62 -16.83 -3.48
C ARG A 424 10.11 -16.48 -2.08
N GLY A 425 10.04 -17.42 -1.14
CA GLY A 425 10.41 -17.22 0.26
C GLY A 425 9.30 -16.61 1.13
N ASN A 426 8.06 -16.59 0.66
CA ASN A 426 6.92 -16.18 1.49
C ASN A 426 6.42 -17.36 2.32
N VAL A 427 5.75 -17.10 3.42
CA VAL A 427 5.18 -18.17 4.28
C VAL A 427 4.07 -18.88 3.50
N ARG A 428 4.27 -20.20 3.31
CA ARG A 428 3.28 -21.02 2.66
C ARG A 428 2.05 -21.20 3.55
N ALA A 429 0.89 -20.93 3.01
CA ALA A 429 -0.38 -21.20 3.65
C ALA A 429 -1.37 -21.75 2.63
N SER A 430 -2.39 -22.44 3.13
CA SER A 430 -3.51 -22.86 2.30
C SER A 430 -4.32 -21.66 1.83
N GLU A 431 -4.54 -21.54 0.53
CA GLU A 431 -5.42 -20.49 -0.04
C GLU A 431 -6.86 -20.57 0.44
N LYS A 432 -7.27 -21.74 1.00
CA LYS A 432 -8.64 -21.95 1.48
C LYS A 432 -8.88 -21.46 2.91
N ASN A 433 -7.86 -21.56 3.77
CA ASN A 433 -8.03 -21.28 5.20
C ASN A 433 -6.88 -20.47 5.81
N TYR A 434 -5.94 -19.98 5.01
CA TYR A 434 -4.80 -19.17 5.46
C TYR A 434 -3.90 -19.83 6.53
N GLN A 435 -4.06 -21.13 6.77
CA GLN A 435 -3.33 -21.87 7.78
C GLN A 435 -1.97 -22.33 7.25
N SER A 436 -0.92 -22.16 8.05
CA SER A 436 0.43 -22.65 7.77
C SER A 436 0.57 -24.16 8.04
N ASN A 437 1.79 -24.69 7.98
CA ASN A 437 2.08 -26.06 8.42
C ASN A 437 1.88 -26.28 9.95
N ILE A 438 1.61 -25.25 10.72
CA ILE A 438 1.32 -25.31 12.16
C ILE A 438 -0.13 -24.94 12.41
N SER A 439 -0.91 -25.82 13.05
CA SER A 439 -2.36 -25.72 13.15
C SER A 439 -2.91 -24.45 13.81
N LYS A 440 -2.16 -23.78 14.68
CA LYS A 440 -2.56 -22.53 15.35
C LYS A 440 -2.08 -21.27 14.63
N ILE A 441 -1.29 -21.42 13.56
CA ILE A 441 -0.62 -20.30 12.89
C ILE A 441 -1.24 -20.10 11.52
N PHE A 442 -1.71 -18.88 11.32
CA PHE A 442 -2.30 -18.37 10.09
C PHE A 442 -1.44 -17.23 9.56
N THR A 443 -1.52 -16.96 8.26
CA THR A 443 -0.75 -15.85 7.66
C THR A 443 -1.58 -15.11 6.63
N ALA A 444 -1.40 -13.79 6.55
CA ALA A 444 -2.14 -12.92 5.64
C ALA A 444 -1.29 -11.76 5.11
N GLY A 445 -1.72 -11.20 4.00
CA GLY A 445 -1.07 -10.07 3.34
C GLY A 445 0.27 -10.44 2.71
N ASP A 446 1.17 -9.46 2.60
CA ASP A 446 2.44 -9.62 1.88
C ASP A 446 3.35 -10.71 2.46
N MET A 447 3.14 -11.11 3.71
CA MET A 447 3.90 -12.21 4.33
C MET A 447 3.58 -13.56 3.69
N HIS A 448 2.36 -13.72 3.19
CA HIS A 448 1.87 -14.89 2.49
C HIS A 448 1.90 -14.72 0.97
N ARG A 449 1.31 -13.62 0.49
CA ARG A 449 1.14 -13.35 -0.94
C ARG A 449 2.43 -12.85 -1.63
N GLY A 450 3.34 -12.24 -0.87
CA GLY A 450 4.39 -11.37 -1.39
C GLY A 450 3.87 -9.95 -1.58
N GLN A 451 4.75 -9.04 -2.00
CA GLN A 451 4.43 -7.62 -2.17
C GLN A 451 3.20 -7.41 -3.04
N SER A 452 2.20 -6.70 -2.52
CA SER A 452 0.90 -6.51 -3.20
C SER A 452 0.27 -5.14 -2.88
N LEU A 453 -0.97 -4.91 -3.37
CA LEU A 453 -1.71 -3.68 -3.10
C LEU A 453 -2.30 -3.68 -1.68
N VAL A 454 -2.48 -2.47 -1.12
CA VAL A 454 -3.11 -2.28 0.21
C VAL A 454 -4.47 -2.98 0.31
N VAL A 455 -5.27 -2.94 -0.75
CA VAL A 455 -6.59 -3.61 -0.79
C VAL A 455 -6.50 -5.13 -0.75
N TRP A 456 -5.44 -5.74 -1.28
CA TRP A 456 -5.18 -7.17 -1.14
C TRP A 456 -4.78 -7.52 0.30
N ALA A 457 -3.94 -6.70 0.92
CA ALA A 457 -3.55 -6.91 2.30
C ALA A 457 -4.76 -6.85 3.25
N ILE A 458 -5.63 -5.86 3.07
CA ILE A 458 -6.88 -5.74 3.85
C ILE A 458 -7.79 -6.95 3.59
N LYS A 459 -7.99 -7.35 2.33
CA LYS A 459 -8.79 -8.52 1.97
C LYS A 459 -8.30 -9.78 2.68
N GLU A 460 -7.01 -10.11 2.53
CA GLU A 460 -6.47 -11.31 3.16
C GLU A 460 -6.55 -11.27 4.69
N GLY A 461 -6.40 -10.08 5.29
CA GLY A 461 -6.63 -9.91 6.72
C GLY A 461 -8.07 -10.24 7.14
N ARG A 462 -9.06 -9.80 6.36
CA ARG A 462 -10.48 -10.11 6.58
C ARG A 462 -10.77 -11.60 6.42
N ASP A 463 -10.35 -12.16 5.28
CA ASP A 463 -10.61 -13.57 4.96
C ASP A 463 -9.91 -14.52 5.97
N CYS A 464 -8.69 -14.19 6.35
CA CYS A 464 -7.95 -14.93 7.38
C CYS A 464 -8.66 -14.88 8.74
N ALA A 465 -9.21 -13.72 9.10
CA ALA A 465 -9.98 -13.58 10.36
C ALA A 465 -11.24 -14.46 10.36
N GLU A 466 -11.97 -14.53 9.26
CA GLU A 466 -13.12 -15.42 9.11
C GLU A 466 -12.71 -16.88 9.29
N LYS A 467 -11.60 -17.32 8.69
CA LYS A 467 -11.12 -18.70 8.83
C LYS A 467 -10.61 -19.02 10.24
N ILE A 468 -10.08 -18.04 10.94
CA ILE A 468 -9.68 -18.19 12.34
C ILE A 468 -10.93 -18.30 13.24
N ASP A 469 -11.94 -17.48 13.02
CA ASP A 469 -13.19 -17.56 13.75
C ASP A 469 -13.87 -18.92 13.53
N GLU A 470 -13.94 -19.41 12.28
CA GLU A 470 -14.40 -20.76 11.96
C GLU A 470 -13.57 -21.84 12.68
N PHE A 471 -12.24 -21.72 12.71
CA PHE A 471 -11.35 -22.65 13.41
C PHE A 471 -11.57 -22.67 14.92
N LEU A 472 -11.84 -21.51 15.52
CA LEU A 472 -12.00 -21.37 16.97
C LEU A 472 -13.42 -21.70 17.47
N MET A 473 -14.44 -21.46 16.65
CA MET A 473 -15.86 -21.52 17.03
C MET A 473 -16.63 -22.63 16.30
N GLY A 474 -16.06 -23.23 15.24
CA GLY A 474 -16.71 -24.23 14.40
C GLY A 474 -17.54 -23.66 13.26
N ASN A 475 -17.89 -22.39 13.30
CA ASN A 475 -18.52 -21.59 12.25
C ASN A 475 -18.19 -20.13 12.43
N SER A 476 -18.32 -19.33 11.37
CA SER A 476 -18.14 -17.88 11.41
C SER A 476 -19.36 -17.15 10.87
N LEU A 477 -19.63 -15.96 11.41
CA LEU A 477 -20.60 -15.00 10.89
C LEU A 477 -19.91 -13.80 10.23
N LEU A 478 -18.59 -13.81 10.14
CA LEU A 478 -17.84 -12.76 9.45
C LEU A 478 -18.08 -12.89 7.94
N GLU A 479 -18.42 -11.77 7.31
CA GLU A 479 -18.60 -11.73 5.87
C GLU A 479 -17.25 -11.70 5.15
N THR A 480 -17.10 -12.59 4.17
CA THR A 480 -16.00 -12.57 3.20
C THR A 480 -16.53 -12.20 1.83
N THR A 481 -15.68 -11.66 1.00
CA THR A 481 -15.99 -11.44 -0.40
C THR A 481 -15.65 -12.72 -1.18
N ASP A 482 -16.62 -13.24 -1.96
CA ASP A 482 -16.36 -14.34 -2.89
C ASP A 482 -15.15 -14.05 -3.79
N GLU A 483 -14.45 -15.10 -4.18
CA GLU A 483 -13.29 -15.01 -5.07
C GLU A 483 -13.63 -14.22 -6.34
N ASN A 484 -13.16 -13.00 -6.38
CA ASN A 484 -13.37 -12.11 -7.49
C ASN A 484 -12.42 -12.49 -8.63
N VAL A 485 -12.92 -13.25 -9.61
CA VAL A 485 -12.14 -13.79 -10.73
C VAL A 485 -11.37 -12.69 -11.47
N ILE A 486 -11.95 -11.50 -11.60
CA ILE A 486 -11.29 -10.36 -12.27
C ILE A 486 -10.16 -9.77 -11.43
N ALA A 487 -10.35 -9.67 -10.11
CA ALA A 487 -9.33 -9.14 -9.23
C ALA A 487 -8.05 -10.01 -9.21
N ARG A 488 -8.15 -11.32 -9.41
CA ARG A 488 -6.98 -12.22 -9.53
C ARG A 488 -6.03 -11.89 -10.69
N TYR A 489 -6.53 -11.23 -11.73
CA TYR A 489 -5.73 -10.84 -12.91
C TYR A 489 -5.25 -9.40 -12.87
N LEU A 490 -5.46 -8.68 -11.75
CA LEU A 490 -5.17 -7.25 -11.64
C LEU A 490 -3.78 -6.93 -11.02
N VAL A 491 -2.98 -7.93 -10.68
CA VAL A 491 -1.64 -7.75 -10.07
C VAL A 491 -0.58 -8.51 -10.82
#